data_1342d5c26f1123e68a7625294d95e589
#
_entry.id   1342d5c26f1123e68a7625294d95e589
#
_cell.length_a   1.000
_cell.length_b   1.000
_cell.length_c   1.000
_cell.angle_alpha   90.00
_cell.angle_beta   90.00
_cell.angle_gamma   90.00
#
_symmetry.space_group_name_H-M   'P 1'
#
loop_
_entity.id
_entity.type
_entity.pdbx_description
1 polymer ?
#
loop_
_entity_poly.entity_id
_entity_poly.type
_entity_poly.pdbx_seq_one_letter_code
_entity_poly.pdbx_strand_id
1 'polypeptide(L)'
;TTGRIIFETKDLIIGYDEPLSKPLNLSMERGEKVALIGANGIGKTTLLKSILGLIPPLSGEVEQGDYLEIGYFEQEMSGSGDNSCIEEIWQEFPAFTQYEVRSALARCGLTTKHIESRVKVLSGGEQAKVRLCKLMNRATNVLLLDEPTNHLDVDAKDELKRALKEYKGSILMVCHEPEFYDGLATQV
;
A
#
# COMPACT_ATOMS: atom_id res chain seq x y z
N THR A 1 -21.23 13.70 5.42
CA THR A 1 -20.30 14.17 6.43
C THR A 1 -18.87 13.91 6.05
N THR A 2 -18.05 14.89 6.25
CA THR A 2 -16.70 14.96 5.73
C THR A 2 -15.74 13.89 6.25
N GLY A 3 -15.98 13.31 7.39
CA GLY A 3 -15.07 12.30 7.94
C GLY A 3 -15.39 10.86 7.56
N ARG A 4 -16.46 10.61 6.84
CA ARG A 4 -16.98 9.27 6.60
C ARG A 4 -16.48 8.66 5.29
N ILE A 5 -16.32 9.46 4.25
CA ILE A 5 -16.00 9.00 2.91
C ILE A 5 -14.52 9.16 2.65
N ILE A 6 -13.88 8.09 2.14
CA ILE A 6 -12.48 8.12 1.72
C ILE A 6 -12.40 8.69 0.31
N PHE A 7 -13.17 8.12 -0.62
CA PHE A 7 -13.30 8.68 -1.96
C PHE A 7 -14.65 8.28 -2.56
N GLU A 8 -15.08 9.05 -3.54
CA GLU A 8 -16.26 8.75 -4.33
C GLU A 8 -16.00 9.17 -5.76
N THR A 9 -16.40 8.33 -6.72
CA THR A 9 -16.25 8.64 -8.14
C THR A 9 -17.63 8.77 -8.78
N LYS A 10 -17.74 9.69 -9.73
CA LYS A 10 -18.98 9.92 -10.49
C LYS A 10 -18.67 9.84 -11.97
N ASP A 11 -19.22 8.82 -12.64
CA ASP A 11 -19.03 8.59 -14.07
C ASP A 11 -17.58 8.68 -14.49
N LEU A 12 -16.69 8.16 -13.65
CA LEU A 12 -15.26 8.23 -13.87
C LEU A 12 -14.83 7.32 -15.03
N ILE A 13 -14.16 7.90 -16.00
CA ILE A 13 -13.52 7.15 -17.08
C ILE A 13 -12.01 7.36 -16.94
N ILE A 14 -11.29 6.26 -16.76
CA ILE A 14 -9.85 6.28 -16.59
C ILE A 14 -9.15 5.95 -17.90
N GLY A 15 -7.93 6.41 -18.04
CA GLY A 15 -7.09 6.12 -19.18
C GLY A 15 -6.09 7.23 -19.43
N TYR A 16 -5.29 7.04 -20.48
CA TYR A 16 -4.32 8.04 -20.92
C TYR A 16 -4.81 8.70 -22.20
N ASP A 17 -4.58 8.05 -23.35
CA ASP A 17 -5.05 8.54 -24.64
C ASP A 17 -6.39 7.93 -25.03
N GLU A 18 -6.66 6.73 -24.52
CA GLU A 18 -7.91 6.01 -24.79
C GLU A 18 -8.55 5.56 -23.49
N PRO A 19 -9.89 5.43 -23.46
CA PRO A 19 -10.58 4.94 -22.27
C PRO A 19 -10.18 3.51 -21.94
N LEU A 20 -9.85 3.27 -20.68
CA LEU A 20 -9.55 1.94 -20.15
C LEU A 20 -10.72 1.36 -19.36
N SER A 21 -11.77 2.13 -19.14
CA SER A 21 -12.94 1.68 -18.38
C SER A 21 -14.21 2.25 -18.95
N LYS A 22 -15.33 1.62 -18.56
CA LYS A 22 -16.66 2.22 -18.65
C LYS A 22 -16.79 3.25 -17.52
N PRO A 23 -17.85 4.10 -17.54
CA PRO A 23 -18.06 5.03 -16.43
C PRO A 23 -18.16 4.28 -15.10
N LEU A 24 -17.38 4.73 -14.11
CA LEU A 24 -17.27 4.08 -12.81
C LEU A 24 -17.92 4.96 -11.73
N ASN A 25 -18.78 4.34 -10.93
CA ASN A 25 -19.43 4.98 -9.80
C ASN A 25 -19.07 4.15 -8.56
N LEU A 26 -18.00 4.55 -7.90
CA LEU A 26 -17.43 3.83 -6.76
C LEU A 26 -17.42 4.73 -5.54
N SER A 27 -17.56 4.12 -4.38
CA SER A 27 -17.38 4.84 -3.12
C SER A 27 -16.71 3.94 -2.09
N MET A 28 -15.97 4.56 -1.19
CA MET A 28 -15.32 3.87 -0.09
C MET A 28 -15.46 4.70 1.17
N GLU A 29 -15.90 4.04 2.25
CA GLU A 29 -16.06 4.68 3.56
C GLU A 29 -14.90 4.34 4.48
N ARG A 30 -14.72 5.15 5.52
CA ARG A 30 -13.68 4.92 6.51
C ARG A 30 -13.89 3.59 7.23
N GLY A 31 -12.78 2.90 7.45
CA GLY A 31 -12.78 1.59 8.10
C GLY A 31 -12.96 0.42 7.16
N GLU A 32 -13.28 0.66 5.90
CA GLU A 32 -13.40 -0.41 4.93
C GLU A 32 -12.03 -0.85 4.44
N LYS A 33 -11.93 -2.16 4.17
CA LYS A 33 -10.76 -2.75 3.51
C LYS A 33 -11.26 -3.38 2.22
N VAL A 34 -10.95 -2.78 1.09
CA VAL A 34 -11.51 -3.14 -0.21
C VAL A 34 -10.43 -3.72 -1.10
N ALA A 35 -10.74 -4.84 -1.74
CA ALA A 35 -9.89 -5.45 -2.75
C ALA A 35 -10.51 -5.29 -4.12
N LEU A 36 -9.75 -4.75 -5.07
CA LEU A 36 -10.13 -4.67 -6.47
C LEU A 36 -9.60 -5.90 -7.19
N ILE A 37 -10.49 -6.62 -7.84
CA ILE A 37 -10.14 -7.81 -8.60
C ILE A 37 -10.56 -7.63 -10.05
N GLY A 38 -10.00 -8.45 -10.91
CA GLY A 38 -10.32 -8.42 -12.33
C GLY A 38 -9.17 -8.95 -13.16
N ALA A 39 -9.37 -8.98 -14.47
CA ALA A 39 -8.32 -9.40 -15.39
C ALA A 39 -7.10 -8.51 -15.23
N ASN A 40 -5.91 -9.10 -15.38
CA ASN A 40 -4.66 -8.35 -15.35
C ASN A 40 -4.69 -7.24 -16.37
N GLY A 41 -4.24 -6.07 -15.94
CA GLY A 41 -4.17 -4.98 -16.86
C GLY A 41 -3.79 -3.68 -16.19
N ILE A 42 -3.47 -2.74 -17.05
CA ILE A 42 -3.04 -1.39 -16.68
C ILE A 42 -4.17 -0.65 -15.97
N GLY A 43 -5.42 -1.06 -16.20
CA GLY A 43 -6.60 -0.35 -15.69
C GLY A 43 -6.68 -0.25 -14.18
N LYS A 44 -6.28 -1.30 -13.43
CA LYS A 44 -6.36 -1.27 -11.97
C LYS A 44 -5.36 -0.29 -11.37
N THR A 45 -4.13 -0.32 -11.84
CA THR A 45 -3.09 0.64 -11.42
C THR A 45 -3.47 2.06 -11.82
N THR A 46 -4.00 2.23 -13.02
CA THR A 46 -4.46 3.54 -13.50
C THR A 46 -5.59 4.06 -12.62
N LEU A 47 -6.50 3.19 -12.20
CA LEU A 47 -7.58 3.58 -11.29
C LEU A 47 -7.03 4.10 -9.95
N LEU A 48 -6.09 3.37 -9.34
CA LEU A 48 -5.46 3.82 -8.10
C LEU A 48 -4.78 5.18 -8.27
N LYS A 49 -4.05 5.37 -9.35
CA LYS A 49 -3.37 6.63 -9.61
C LYS A 49 -4.36 7.77 -9.87
N SER A 50 -5.47 7.48 -10.51
CA SER A 50 -6.52 8.47 -10.74
C SER A 50 -7.18 8.90 -9.44
N ILE A 51 -7.44 7.94 -8.53
CA ILE A 51 -7.99 8.24 -7.20
C ILE A 51 -7.02 9.10 -6.39
N LEU A 52 -5.71 8.84 -6.51
CA LEU A 52 -4.68 9.62 -5.84
C LEU A 52 -4.49 11.03 -6.43
N GLY A 53 -5.02 11.26 -7.63
CA GLY A 53 -4.80 12.52 -8.32
C GLY A 53 -3.48 12.61 -9.06
N LEU A 54 -2.77 11.49 -9.21
CA LEU A 54 -1.50 11.44 -9.93
C LEU A 54 -1.69 11.47 -11.44
N ILE A 55 -2.84 10.99 -11.90
CA ILE A 55 -3.22 10.98 -13.32
C ILE A 55 -4.61 11.59 -13.42
N PRO A 56 -4.83 12.57 -14.30
CA PRO A 56 -6.17 13.12 -14.49
C PRO A 56 -7.09 12.10 -15.17
N PRO A 57 -8.37 12.05 -14.79
CA PRO A 57 -9.33 11.18 -15.48
C PRO A 57 -9.60 11.72 -16.89
N LEU A 58 -9.99 10.83 -17.81
CA LEU A 58 -10.43 11.25 -19.12
C LEU A 58 -11.76 11.97 -19.06
N SER A 59 -12.65 11.55 -18.16
CA SER A 59 -13.89 12.25 -17.88
C SER A 59 -14.42 11.81 -16.52
N GLY A 60 -15.44 12.50 -16.02
CA GLY A 60 -16.00 12.23 -14.72
C GLY A 60 -15.22 12.89 -13.60
N GLU A 61 -15.58 12.56 -12.38
CA GLU A 61 -15.03 13.20 -11.19
C GLU A 61 -14.60 12.19 -10.13
N VAL A 62 -13.54 12.54 -9.42
CA VAL A 62 -13.12 11.85 -8.20
C VAL A 62 -13.12 12.85 -7.05
N GLU A 63 -13.88 12.55 -6.01
CA GLU A 63 -13.87 13.34 -4.78
C GLU A 63 -13.15 12.56 -3.69
N GLN A 64 -12.17 13.18 -3.07
CA GLN A 64 -11.50 12.63 -1.90
C GLN A 64 -12.13 13.20 -0.64
N GLY A 65 -12.17 12.39 0.42
CA GLY A 65 -12.63 12.86 1.71
C GLY A 65 -11.64 13.82 2.36
N ASP A 66 -12.06 14.40 3.49
CA ASP A 66 -11.22 15.31 4.25
C ASP A 66 -10.29 14.56 5.19
N TYR A 67 -9.17 15.18 5.55
CA TYR A 67 -8.21 14.67 6.55
C TYR A 67 -7.61 13.32 6.19
N LEU A 68 -7.36 13.08 4.89
CA LEU A 68 -6.73 11.85 4.44
C LEU A 68 -5.22 11.95 4.47
N GLU A 69 -4.59 11.03 5.17
CA GLU A 69 -3.15 10.82 5.13
C GLU A 69 -2.91 9.48 4.43
N ILE A 70 -2.63 9.55 3.14
CA ILE A 70 -2.60 8.38 2.26
C ILE A 70 -1.17 7.85 2.15
N GLY A 71 -1.00 6.55 2.43
CA GLY A 71 0.24 5.84 2.15
C GLY A 71 0.07 4.98 0.91
N TYR A 72 1.00 5.10 -0.04
CA TYR A 72 1.00 4.31 -1.26
C TYR A 72 2.16 3.33 -1.22
N PHE A 73 1.84 2.04 -1.35
CA PHE A 73 2.84 0.98 -1.33
C PHE A 73 3.25 0.64 -2.77
N GLU A 74 4.44 1.04 -3.14
CA GLU A 74 5.02 0.73 -4.43
C GLU A 74 5.86 -0.54 -4.35
N GLN A 75 5.95 -1.26 -5.45
CA GLN A 75 6.67 -2.53 -5.50
C GLN A 75 8.19 -2.38 -5.45
N GLU A 76 8.71 -1.23 -5.86
CA GLU A 76 10.15 -1.01 -5.94
C GLU A 76 10.61 0.06 -4.98
N MET A 77 11.70 -0.22 -4.28
CA MET A 77 12.39 0.78 -3.49
C MET A 77 13.36 1.53 -4.39
N SER A 78 13.19 2.85 -4.46
CA SER A 78 14.12 3.70 -5.17
C SER A 78 15.11 4.31 -4.20
N GLY A 79 16.38 4.32 -4.58
CA GLY A 79 17.41 5.10 -3.90
C GLY A 79 17.93 4.55 -2.57
N SER A 80 17.67 3.29 -2.25
CA SER A 80 18.12 2.73 -0.98
C SER A 80 19.64 2.47 -0.92
N GLY A 81 20.24 2.19 -2.05
CA GLY A 81 21.69 2.06 -2.16
C GLY A 81 22.35 1.24 -1.07
N ASP A 82 23.29 1.87 -0.36
CA ASP A 82 24.15 1.20 0.60
C ASP A 82 23.65 1.22 2.04
N ASN A 83 22.47 1.75 2.29
CA ASN A 83 21.95 1.85 3.65
C ASN A 83 21.64 0.46 4.23
N SER A 84 21.91 0.30 5.53
CA SER A 84 21.38 -0.83 6.28
C SER A 84 19.88 -0.63 6.51
N CYS A 85 19.19 -1.70 6.91
CA CYS A 85 17.77 -1.59 7.24
C CYS A 85 17.54 -0.57 8.35
N ILE A 86 18.42 -0.54 9.34
CA ILE A 86 18.33 0.42 10.45
C ILE A 86 18.44 1.85 9.93
N GLU A 87 19.41 2.11 9.06
CA GLU A 87 19.60 3.44 8.48
C GLU A 87 18.41 3.87 7.63
N GLU A 88 17.84 2.95 6.85
CA GLU A 88 16.66 3.24 6.03
C GLU A 88 15.47 3.70 6.86
N ILE A 89 15.22 3.04 7.98
CA ILE A 89 14.11 3.43 8.85
C ILE A 89 14.46 4.70 9.62
N TRP A 90 15.69 4.81 10.11
CA TRP A 90 16.09 5.96 10.92
C TRP A 90 16.11 7.27 10.13
N GLN A 91 16.47 7.22 8.84
CA GLN A 91 16.40 8.40 7.98
C GLN A 91 14.99 8.98 7.89
N GLU A 92 13.99 8.12 7.81
CA GLU A 92 12.60 8.56 7.70
C GLU A 92 12.00 8.90 9.06
N PHE A 93 12.45 8.23 10.11
CA PHE A 93 11.94 8.42 11.47
C PHE A 93 13.07 8.78 12.43
N PRO A 94 13.68 9.95 12.28
CA PRO A 94 14.87 10.30 13.07
C PRO A 94 14.61 10.45 14.57
N ALA A 95 13.34 10.60 14.97
CA ALA A 95 12.97 10.68 16.39
C ALA A 95 12.92 9.31 17.07
N PHE A 96 12.96 8.21 16.31
CA PHE A 96 12.96 6.87 16.89
C PHE A 96 14.29 6.60 17.60
N THR A 97 14.20 5.87 18.72
CA THR A 97 15.40 5.31 19.35
C THR A 97 15.85 4.09 18.55
N GLN A 98 17.09 3.65 18.79
CA GLN A 98 17.60 2.42 18.15
C GLN A 98 16.69 1.22 18.47
N TYR A 99 16.23 1.13 19.71
CA TYR A 99 15.30 0.08 20.11
C TYR A 99 14.01 0.13 19.31
N GLU A 100 13.45 1.32 19.13
CA GLU A 100 12.21 1.48 18.36
C GLU A 100 12.39 1.08 16.90
N VAL A 101 13.50 1.44 16.28
CA VAL A 101 13.81 1.06 14.90
C VAL A 101 13.91 -0.46 14.78
N ARG A 102 14.67 -1.10 15.66
CA ARG A 102 14.83 -2.56 15.64
C ARG A 102 13.52 -3.28 15.90
N SER A 103 12.73 -2.79 16.84
CA SER A 103 11.43 -3.38 17.16
C SER A 103 10.46 -3.28 16.00
N ALA A 104 10.43 -2.15 15.30
CA ALA A 104 9.57 -1.95 14.14
C ALA A 104 9.93 -2.94 13.02
N LEU A 105 11.22 -3.10 12.73
CA LEU A 105 11.69 -4.04 11.71
C LEU A 105 11.37 -5.48 12.10
N ALA A 106 11.57 -5.84 13.37
CA ALA A 106 11.29 -7.20 13.86
C ALA A 106 9.79 -7.52 13.75
N ARG A 107 8.94 -6.56 14.02
CA ARG A 107 7.48 -6.76 13.90
C ARG A 107 7.04 -7.02 12.48
N CYS A 108 7.82 -6.59 11.50
CA CYS A 108 7.55 -6.86 10.09
C CYS A 108 8.12 -8.20 9.62
N GLY A 109 8.71 -8.98 10.52
CA GLY A 109 9.17 -10.32 10.20
C GLY A 109 10.64 -10.44 9.82
N LEU A 110 11.44 -9.39 10.06
CA LEU A 110 12.87 -9.43 9.80
C LEU A 110 13.63 -9.98 11.00
N THR A 111 14.60 -10.87 10.73
CA THR A 111 15.47 -11.42 11.77
C THR A 111 16.54 -10.40 12.15
N THR A 112 17.24 -10.64 13.25
CA THR A 112 18.37 -9.78 13.67
C THR A 112 19.43 -9.67 12.57
N LYS A 113 19.72 -10.76 11.90
CA LYS A 113 20.68 -10.76 10.78
C LYS A 113 20.22 -9.85 9.64
N HIS A 114 18.92 -9.91 9.28
CA HIS A 114 18.36 -9.06 8.24
C HIS A 114 18.40 -7.59 8.65
N ILE A 115 18.05 -7.31 9.90
CA ILE A 115 18.00 -5.94 10.42
C ILE A 115 19.36 -5.26 10.32
N GLU A 116 20.43 -6.01 10.55
CA GLU A 116 21.80 -5.48 10.51
C GLU A 116 22.38 -5.47 9.11
N SER A 117 21.73 -6.09 8.14
CA SER A 117 22.19 -6.18 6.76
C SER A 117 21.85 -4.90 5.97
N ARG A 118 22.62 -4.70 4.88
CA ARG A 118 22.27 -3.66 3.93
C ARG A 118 21.05 -4.08 3.13
N VAL A 119 20.18 -3.14 2.81
CA VAL A 119 18.94 -3.42 2.09
C VAL A 119 19.23 -4.10 0.76
N LYS A 120 20.26 -3.68 0.05
CA LYS A 120 20.55 -4.21 -1.28
C LYS A 120 20.92 -5.70 -1.30
N VAL A 121 21.37 -6.26 -0.18
CA VAL A 121 21.71 -7.69 -0.13
C VAL A 121 20.54 -8.57 0.30
N LEU A 122 19.42 -7.97 0.65
CA LEU A 122 18.22 -8.73 1.02
C LEU A 122 17.52 -9.28 -0.20
N SER A 123 16.76 -10.35 -0.01
CA SER A 123 15.86 -10.88 -1.04
C SER A 123 14.74 -9.86 -1.34
N GLY A 124 14.03 -10.07 -2.45
CA GLY A 124 12.89 -9.22 -2.79
C GLY A 124 11.82 -9.20 -1.70
N GLY A 125 11.54 -10.35 -1.08
CA GLY A 125 10.58 -10.44 0.01
C GLY A 125 11.00 -9.71 1.26
N GLU A 126 12.30 -9.79 1.60
CA GLU A 126 12.84 -9.08 2.75
C GLU A 126 12.87 -7.57 2.52
N GLN A 127 13.21 -7.14 1.31
CA GLN A 127 13.12 -5.71 0.96
C GLN A 127 11.68 -5.21 1.05
N ALA A 128 10.71 -6.02 0.67
CA ALA A 128 9.29 -5.67 0.81
C ALA A 128 8.91 -5.48 2.28
N LYS A 129 9.47 -6.28 3.19
CA LYS A 129 9.25 -6.10 4.63
C LYS A 129 9.79 -4.77 5.15
N VAL A 130 10.93 -4.31 4.62
CA VAL A 130 11.48 -3.00 4.97
C VAL A 130 10.53 -1.89 4.49
N ARG A 131 10.03 -1.99 3.26
CA ARG A 131 9.04 -1.02 2.74
C ARG A 131 7.77 -1.03 3.57
N LEU A 132 7.31 -2.20 3.97
CA LEU A 132 6.15 -2.35 4.82
C LEU A 132 6.39 -1.67 6.17
N CYS A 133 7.56 -1.83 6.76
CA CYS A 133 7.93 -1.19 8.01
C CYS A 133 7.82 0.33 7.90
N LYS A 134 8.35 0.91 6.82
CA LYS A 134 8.20 2.34 6.57
C LYS A 134 6.73 2.76 6.50
N LEU A 135 5.96 2.01 5.73
CA LEU A 135 4.56 2.33 5.48
C LEU A 135 3.73 2.27 6.77
N MET A 136 3.93 1.22 7.56
CA MET A 136 3.14 0.99 8.78
C MET A 136 3.47 1.97 9.91
N ASN A 137 4.65 2.57 9.89
CA ASN A 137 5.05 3.53 10.92
C ASN A 137 4.79 4.99 10.51
N ARG A 138 4.39 5.24 9.28
CA ARG A 138 3.95 6.57 8.87
C ARG A 138 2.59 6.87 9.48
N ALA A 139 2.34 8.16 9.73
CA ALA A 139 1.05 8.60 10.26
C ALA A 139 0.01 8.64 9.13
N THR A 140 -0.44 7.47 8.70
CA THR A 140 -1.44 7.36 7.63
C THR A 140 -2.75 6.82 8.18
N ASN A 141 -3.85 7.15 7.51
CA ASN A 141 -5.17 6.59 7.81
C ASN A 141 -5.77 5.83 6.63
N VAL A 142 -5.14 5.88 5.47
CA VAL A 142 -5.55 5.14 4.29
C VAL A 142 -4.30 4.55 3.62
N LEU A 143 -4.36 3.29 3.26
CA LEU A 143 -3.31 2.63 2.50
C LEU A 143 -3.83 2.24 1.12
N LEU A 144 -3.07 2.59 0.09
CA LEU A 144 -3.32 2.14 -1.28
C LEU A 144 -2.21 1.17 -1.66
N LEU A 145 -2.59 -0.05 -1.98
CA LEU A 145 -1.65 -1.14 -2.26
C LEU A 145 -1.88 -1.64 -3.69
N ASP A 146 -0.82 -1.63 -4.49
CA ASP A 146 -0.88 -2.09 -5.88
C ASP A 146 -0.10 -3.39 -6.01
N GLU A 147 -0.82 -4.51 -6.13
CA GLU A 147 -0.25 -5.85 -6.23
C GLU A 147 0.83 -6.10 -5.16
N PRO A 148 0.48 -5.93 -3.87
CA PRO A 148 1.49 -5.96 -2.82
C PRO A 148 2.15 -7.32 -2.61
N THR A 149 1.55 -8.40 -3.15
CA THR A 149 2.07 -9.75 -2.99
C THR A 149 3.04 -10.17 -4.10
N ASN A 150 3.20 -9.36 -5.16
CA ASN A 150 4.09 -9.70 -6.25
C ASN A 150 5.53 -9.90 -5.76
N HIS A 151 6.13 -10.98 -6.21
CA HIS A 151 7.51 -11.34 -5.89
C HIS A 151 7.77 -11.68 -4.40
N LEU A 152 6.71 -11.88 -3.62
CA LEU A 152 6.84 -12.30 -2.23
C LEU A 152 6.69 -13.80 -2.11
N ASP A 153 7.48 -14.40 -1.22
CA ASP A 153 7.30 -15.80 -0.83
C ASP A 153 6.14 -15.93 0.16
N VAL A 154 5.79 -17.18 0.53
CA VAL A 154 4.66 -17.45 1.42
C VAL A 154 4.82 -16.75 2.76
N ASP A 155 6.01 -16.81 3.34
CA ASP A 155 6.26 -16.21 4.66
C ASP A 155 6.10 -14.69 4.62
N ALA A 156 6.61 -14.05 3.58
CA ALA A 156 6.48 -12.60 3.41
C ALA A 156 5.01 -12.19 3.20
N LYS A 157 4.25 -12.98 2.43
CA LYS A 157 2.82 -12.74 2.25
C LYS A 157 2.05 -12.85 3.56
N ASP A 158 2.37 -13.85 4.38
CA ASP A 158 1.72 -14.05 5.67
C ASP A 158 2.01 -12.88 6.62
N GLU A 159 3.25 -12.40 6.65
CA GLU A 159 3.62 -11.26 7.46
C GLU A 159 2.91 -9.98 7.01
N LEU A 160 2.86 -9.75 5.70
CA LEU A 160 2.14 -8.61 5.14
C LEU A 160 0.66 -8.67 5.49
N LYS A 161 0.04 -9.83 5.31
CA LYS A 161 -1.38 -10.01 5.62
C LYS A 161 -1.66 -9.74 7.09
N ARG A 162 -0.80 -10.24 7.98
CA ARG A 162 -0.95 -10.03 9.41
C ARG A 162 -0.88 -8.54 9.76
N ALA A 163 0.11 -7.84 9.20
CA ALA A 163 0.27 -6.41 9.45
C ALA A 163 -0.94 -5.61 8.95
N LEU A 164 -1.47 -5.97 7.78
CA LEU A 164 -2.64 -5.29 7.22
C LEU A 164 -3.92 -5.57 8.03
N LYS A 165 -4.05 -6.76 8.61
CA LYS A 165 -5.18 -7.06 9.51
C LYS A 165 -5.14 -6.21 10.76
N GLU A 166 -3.96 -5.94 11.29
CA GLU A 166 -3.76 -5.12 12.49
C GLU A 166 -3.87 -3.63 12.19
N TYR A 167 -3.77 -3.24 10.93
CA TYR A 167 -3.87 -1.84 10.55
C TYR A 167 -5.30 -1.32 10.80
N LYS A 168 -5.39 -0.22 11.54
CA LYS A 168 -6.68 0.33 11.96
C LYS A 168 -7.31 1.30 10.97
N GLY A 169 -6.60 1.70 9.94
CA GLY A 169 -7.12 2.58 8.91
C GLY A 169 -7.84 1.82 7.81
N SER A 170 -8.14 2.53 6.75
CA SER A 170 -8.81 1.98 5.57
C SER A 170 -7.77 1.49 4.56
N ILE A 171 -8.08 0.44 3.83
CA ILE A 171 -7.18 -0.14 2.82
C ILE A 171 -7.92 -0.30 1.52
N LEU A 172 -7.32 0.18 0.43
CA LEU A 172 -7.75 -0.14 -0.92
C LEU A 172 -6.59 -0.84 -1.61
N MET A 173 -6.80 -2.09 -2.04
CA MET A 173 -5.74 -2.85 -2.68
C MET A 173 -6.18 -3.38 -4.03
N VAL A 174 -5.22 -3.50 -4.93
CA VAL A 174 -5.36 -4.26 -6.17
C VAL A 174 -4.63 -5.57 -5.96
N CYS A 175 -5.37 -6.67 -5.96
CA CYS A 175 -4.80 -7.99 -5.70
C CYS A 175 -5.60 -9.05 -6.45
N HIS A 176 -4.89 -10.01 -7.04
CA HIS A 176 -5.51 -11.11 -7.76
C HIS A 176 -5.35 -12.46 -7.06
N GLU A 177 -4.87 -12.47 -5.82
CA GLU A 177 -4.69 -13.69 -5.04
C GLU A 177 -5.76 -13.81 -3.95
N PRO A 178 -6.81 -14.64 -4.15
CA PRO A 178 -7.90 -14.76 -3.18
C PRO A 178 -7.43 -15.16 -1.79
N GLU A 179 -6.45 -16.03 -1.69
CA GLU A 179 -5.92 -16.48 -0.42
C GLU A 179 -5.28 -15.35 0.39
N PHE A 180 -4.88 -14.27 -0.27
CA PHE A 180 -4.33 -13.11 0.41
C PHE A 180 -5.42 -12.18 0.93
N TYR A 181 -6.40 -11.83 0.08
CA TYR A 181 -7.41 -10.85 0.51
C TYR A 181 -8.55 -11.47 1.30
N ASP A 182 -8.76 -12.80 1.23
CA ASP A 182 -9.80 -13.46 2.03
C ASP A 182 -9.51 -13.31 3.52
N GLY A 183 -10.54 -12.96 4.27
CA GLY A 183 -10.40 -12.70 5.71
C GLY A 183 -9.73 -11.38 6.06
N LEU A 184 -9.19 -10.67 5.07
CA LEU A 184 -8.61 -9.35 5.24
C LEU A 184 -9.57 -8.28 4.73
N ALA A 185 -10.06 -8.46 3.50
CA ALA A 185 -10.94 -7.49 2.87
C ALA A 185 -12.37 -7.59 3.42
N THR A 186 -12.96 -6.43 3.72
CA THR A 186 -14.37 -6.34 4.12
C THR A 186 -15.29 -6.29 2.91
N GLN A 187 -14.74 -5.97 1.74
CA GLN A 187 -15.49 -5.88 0.49
C GLN A 187 -14.54 -6.18 -0.67
N VAL A 188 -15.06 -6.85 -1.69
CA VAL A 188 -14.30 -7.23 -2.89
C VAL A 188 -14.93 -6.63 -4.15
#